data_6bea2b38a14e71e5f21b71b5b15341f1
#
_entry.id   6bea2b38a14e71e5f21b71b5b15341f1
#
_cell.length_a   1.000
_cell.length_b   1.000
_cell.length_c   1.000
_cell.angle_alpha   90.00
_cell.angle_beta   90.00
_cell.angle_gamma   90.00
#
_symmetry.space_group_name_H-M   'P 1'
#
loop_
_entity.id
_entity.type
_entity.pdbx_description
1 polymer ?
#
loop_
_entity_poly.entity_id
_entity_poly.type
_entity_poly.pdbx_seq_one_letter_code
_entity_poly.pdbx_strand_id
1 'polypeptide(L)'
;FHVEEGEFTALIGPSGCGKSTLLNILAGLLDCEEGTFYVDDVQVSGVSSHFAYMPQDDLLLPWKNILDNVCLYGKLHGHVKEAREQALQEFEAFGLKGYEQAYPYELSGGMRQRAAFLRTALCSADILLLDEPFGALDVITRNDMQDWLLKLRSELNRTMLLVTHDIEEALYLADRILILSGSPASICREISLKDYKKSREWLYDQGGLKKEIYQLLKEGTHDR
;
A
#
# COMPACT_ATOMS: atom_id res chain seq x y z
N PHE A 1 12.32 12.26 5.73
CA PHE A 1 12.73 10.85 5.76
C PHE A 1 13.15 10.38 4.38
N HIS A 2 13.83 9.25 4.30
CA HIS A 2 14.09 8.58 3.04
C HIS A 2 13.63 7.12 3.13
N VAL A 3 13.51 6.46 1.99
CA VAL A 3 13.18 5.04 1.85
C VAL A 3 14.21 4.43 0.92
N GLU A 4 14.83 3.34 1.35
CA GLU A 4 15.84 2.64 0.54
C GLU A 4 15.19 1.87 -0.61
N GLU A 5 15.91 1.67 -1.70
CA GLU A 5 15.45 0.81 -2.80
C GLU A 5 15.12 -0.60 -2.30
N GLY A 6 13.97 -1.12 -2.70
CA GLY A 6 13.45 -2.42 -2.26
C GLY A 6 12.99 -2.47 -0.80
N GLU A 7 13.05 -1.35 -0.05
CA GLU A 7 12.57 -1.30 1.33
C GLU A 7 11.05 -1.27 1.39
N PHE A 8 10.48 -1.99 2.35
CA PHE A 8 9.08 -1.89 2.73
C PHE A 8 8.96 -1.00 3.97
N THR A 9 8.53 0.22 3.79
CA THR A 9 8.33 1.18 4.90
C THR A 9 6.85 1.32 5.22
N ALA A 10 6.47 1.18 6.49
CA ALA A 10 5.12 1.50 6.97
C ALA A 10 5.10 2.87 7.65
N LEU A 11 4.09 3.66 7.33
CA LEU A 11 3.80 4.94 7.94
C LEU A 11 2.54 4.82 8.78
N ILE A 12 2.66 4.93 10.09
CA ILE A 12 1.55 4.84 11.03
C ILE A 12 1.40 6.14 11.82
N GLY A 13 0.19 6.46 12.19
CA GLY A 13 -0.10 7.70 12.94
C GLY A 13 -1.59 7.88 13.18
N PRO A 14 -2.00 8.85 14.01
CA PRO A 14 -3.41 9.13 14.28
C PRO A 14 -4.20 9.43 13.00
N SER A 15 -5.51 9.21 13.05
CA SER A 15 -6.40 9.62 11.95
C SER A 15 -6.35 11.14 11.76
N GLY A 16 -6.29 11.58 10.50
CA GLY A 16 -6.25 13.00 10.15
C GLY A 16 -4.87 13.68 10.33
N CYS A 17 -3.78 12.95 10.62
CA CYS A 17 -2.44 13.56 10.74
C CYS A 17 -1.74 13.80 9.38
N GLY A 18 -2.38 13.52 8.25
CA GLY A 18 -1.86 13.85 6.93
C GLY A 18 -1.20 12.70 6.16
N LYS A 19 -1.31 11.44 6.59
CA LYS A 19 -0.70 10.27 5.91
C LYS A 19 -1.16 10.12 4.45
N SER A 20 -2.47 10.10 4.22
CA SER A 20 -3.05 10.03 2.86
C SER A 20 -2.73 11.28 2.04
N THR A 21 -2.66 12.45 2.68
CA THR A 21 -2.22 13.70 2.03
C THR A 21 -0.79 13.56 1.51
N LEU A 22 0.12 13.00 2.32
CA LEU A 22 1.49 12.73 1.90
C LEU A 22 1.53 11.79 0.69
N LEU A 23 0.77 10.68 0.72
CA LEU A 23 0.72 9.78 -0.44
C LEU A 23 0.15 10.45 -1.68
N ASN A 24 -0.87 11.31 -1.55
CA ASN A 24 -1.42 12.07 -2.67
C ASN A 24 -0.40 13.06 -3.26
N ILE A 25 0.42 13.70 -2.43
CA ILE A 25 1.52 14.57 -2.89
C ILE A 25 2.57 13.75 -3.65
N LEU A 26 3.01 12.61 -3.11
CA LEU A 26 3.98 11.73 -3.75
C LEU A 26 3.44 11.16 -5.08
N ALA A 27 2.15 10.84 -5.14
CA ALA A 27 1.48 10.39 -6.36
C ALA A 27 1.27 11.52 -7.40
N GLY A 28 1.54 12.78 -7.02
CA GLY A 28 1.33 13.96 -7.88
C GLY A 28 -0.13 14.36 -8.06
N LEU A 29 -1.01 13.93 -7.15
CA LEU A 29 -2.44 14.27 -7.15
C LEU A 29 -2.73 15.56 -6.37
N LEU A 30 -1.81 15.96 -5.51
CA LEU A 30 -1.83 17.24 -4.79
C LEU A 30 -0.48 17.93 -4.95
N ASP A 31 -0.51 19.24 -5.08
CA ASP A 31 0.70 20.06 -5.11
C ASP A 31 1.36 20.10 -3.72
N CYS A 32 2.68 20.04 -3.69
CA CYS A 32 3.46 20.25 -2.48
C CYS A 32 3.67 21.75 -2.28
N GLU A 33 3.03 22.34 -1.27
CA GLU A 33 3.15 23.77 -1.00
C GLU A 33 4.53 24.14 -0.47
N GLU A 34 5.10 23.29 0.40
CA GLU A 34 6.43 23.48 0.98
C GLU A 34 7.19 22.15 1.04
N GLY A 35 8.47 22.19 0.72
CA GLY A 35 9.35 21.01 0.70
C GLY A 35 9.59 20.47 -0.70
N THR A 36 10.40 19.42 -0.77
CA THR A 36 10.77 18.74 -2.01
C THR A 36 10.95 17.25 -1.73
N PHE A 37 10.73 16.42 -2.73
CA PHE A 37 11.08 15.01 -2.65
C PHE A 37 11.82 14.56 -3.91
N TYR A 38 12.58 13.49 -3.76
CA TYR A 38 13.50 12.98 -4.77
C TYR A 38 13.31 11.48 -4.93
N VAL A 39 13.50 10.99 -6.15
CA VAL A 39 13.67 9.57 -6.48
C VAL A 39 15.02 9.46 -7.17
N ASP A 40 15.93 8.64 -6.64
CA ASP A 40 17.29 8.45 -7.15
C ASP A 40 18.03 9.77 -7.39
N ASP A 41 18.02 10.65 -6.39
CA ASP A 41 18.60 12.00 -6.42
C ASP A 41 17.99 12.97 -7.45
N VAL A 42 16.96 12.56 -8.17
CA VAL A 42 16.21 13.42 -9.10
C VAL A 42 14.97 13.99 -8.41
N GLN A 43 14.85 15.31 -8.40
CA GLN A 43 13.67 15.96 -7.86
C GLN A 43 12.43 15.60 -8.69
N VAL A 44 11.39 15.14 -8.03
CA VAL A 44 10.10 14.78 -8.65
C VAL A 44 9.02 15.77 -8.24
N SER A 45 8.15 16.11 -9.17
CA SER A 45 6.97 16.94 -8.94
C SER A 45 5.85 16.50 -9.88
N GLY A 46 4.60 16.55 -9.39
CA GLY A 46 3.43 16.11 -10.15
C GLY A 46 3.42 14.59 -10.40
N VAL A 47 2.61 14.17 -11.36
CA VAL A 47 2.45 12.74 -11.70
C VAL A 47 3.72 12.19 -12.31
N SER A 48 4.22 11.08 -11.77
CA SER A 48 5.45 10.42 -12.21
C SER A 48 5.23 8.92 -12.40
N SER A 49 5.93 8.34 -13.39
CA SER A 49 5.93 6.89 -13.66
C SER A 49 6.63 6.06 -12.57
N HIS A 50 7.37 6.70 -11.67
CA HIS A 50 7.99 5.99 -10.54
C HIS A 50 6.97 5.44 -9.55
N PHE A 51 5.77 6.02 -9.49
CA PHE A 51 4.78 5.67 -8.48
C PHE A 51 3.57 4.96 -9.06
N ALA A 52 3.18 3.85 -8.43
CA ALA A 52 1.82 3.30 -8.54
C ALA A 52 1.10 3.52 -7.21
N TYR A 53 -0.02 4.21 -7.25
CA TYR A 53 -0.79 4.59 -6.07
C TYR A 53 -2.08 3.79 -5.96
N MET A 54 -2.28 3.18 -4.81
CA MET A 54 -3.53 2.57 -4.39
C MET A 54 -4.16 3.44 -3.30
N PRO A 55 -5.20 4.21 -3.61
CA PRO A 55 -5.95 4.97 -2.61
C PRO A 55 -6.81 4.05 -1.73
N GLN A 56 -7.31 4.59 -0.63
CA GLN A 56 -8.17 3.88 0.32
C GLN A 56 -9.46 3.35 -0.33
N ASP A 57 -10.07 4.13 -1.24
CA ASP A 57 -11.21 3.69 -2.04
C ASP A 57 -10.75 2.86 -3.25
N ASP A 58 -11.55 1.89 -3.67
CA ASP A 58 -11.20 0.99 -4.77
C ASP A 58 -11.06 1.69 -6.14
N LEU A 59 -11.76 2.80 -6.35
CA LEU A 59 -11.75 3.61 -7.58
C LEU A 59 -11.79 2.77 -8.86
N LEU A 60 -12.51 1.66 -8.86
CA LEU A 60 -12.74 0.87 -10.06
C LEU A 60 -13.67 1.64 -11.01
N LEU A 61 -13.37 1.57 -12.30
CA LEU A 61 -14.17 2.21 -13.33
C LEU A 61 -15.50 1.43 -13.49
N PRO A 62 -16.67 2.00 -13.13
CA PRO A 62 -17.92 1.26 -13.05
C PRO A 62 -18.45 0.78 -14.39
N TRP A 63 -17.98 1.37 -15.50
CA TRP A 63 -18.33 1.00 -16.88
C TRP A 63 -17.38 -0.02 -17.51
N LYS A 64 -16.39 -0.52 -16.76
CA LYS A 64 -15.46 -1.57 -17.20
C LYS A 64 -15.66 -2.82 -16.37
N ASN A 65 -15.50 -4.00 -16.99
CA ASN A 65 -15.42 -5.24 -16.22
C ASN A 65 -14.14 -5.30 -15.38
N ILE A 66 -14.05 -6.27 -14.49
CA ILE A 66 -12.94 -6.38 -13.53
C ILE A 66 -11.61 -6.62 -14.25
N LEU A 67 -11.56 -7.51 -15.23
CA LEU A 67 -10.32 -7.75 -15.99
C LEU A 67 -9.86 -6.49 -16.74
N ASP A 68 -10.78 -5.71 -17.27
CA ASP A 68 -10.48 -4.46 -17.95
C ASP A 68 -10.04 -3.35 -16.99
N ASN A 69 -10.53 -3.36 -15.74
CA ASN A 69 -10.04 -2.50 -14.67
C ASN A 69 -8.61 -2.87 -14.27
N VAL A 70 -8.36 -4.15 -14.03
CA VAL A 70 -7.04 -4.65 -13.63
C VAL A 70 -5.99 -4.39 -14.70
N CYS A 71 -6.34 -4.56 -15.97
CA CYS A 71 -5.43 -4.34 -17.11
C CYS A 71 -5.31 -2.87 -17.56
N LEU A 72 -5.82 -1.91 -16.80
CA LEU A 72 -5.91 -0.52 -17.23
C LEU A 72 -4.53 0.07 -17.60
N TYR A 73 -3.52 -0.17 -16.76
CA TYR A 73 -2.15 0.28 -17.01
C TYR A 73 -1.61 -0.24 -18.36
N GLY A 74 -1.69 -1.55 -18.57
CA GLY A 74 -1.21 -2.16 -19.82
C GLY A 74 -1.98 -1.65 -21.07
N LYS A 75 -3.28 -1.33 -20.91
CA LYS A 75 -4.06 -0.72 -21.99
C LYS A 75 -3.58 0.69 -22.34
N LEU A 76 -3.23 1.50 -21.36
CA LEU A 76 -2.75 2.86 -21.57
C LEU A 76 -1.34 2.90 -22.17
N HIS A 77 -0.52 1.88 -21.92
CA HIS A 77 0.87 1.80 -22.38
C HIS A 77 1.08 0.86 -23.59
N GLY A 78 0.00 0.32 -24.18
CA GLY A 78 0.08 -0.49 -25.40
C GLY A 78 0.44 -1.97 -25.18
N HIS A 79 0.49 -2.46 -23.94
CA HIS A 79 0.85 -3.83 -23.55
C HIS A 79 -0.38 -4.65 -23.12
N VAL A 80 -1.46 -4.60 -23.92
CA VAL A 80 -2.77 -5.18 -23.54
C VAL A 80 -2.72 -6.69 -23.37
N LYS A 81 -1.98 -7.40 -24.23
CA LYS A 81 -1.94 -8.87 -24.18
C LYS A 81 -1.21 -9.37 -22.95
N GLU A 82 -0.03 -8.83 -22.72
CA GLU A 82 0.82 -9.15 -21.57
C GLU A 82 0.11 -8.84 -20.26
N ALA A 83 -0.53 -7.68 -20.16
CA ALA A 83 -1.30 -7.30 -18.97
C ALA A 83 -2.48 -8.25 -18.71
N ARG A 84 -3.16 -8.73 -19.76
CA ARG A 84 -4.25 -9.70 -19.61
C ARG A 84 -3.75 -11.07 -19.16
N GLU A 85 -2.63 -11.54 -19.72
CA GLU A 85 -2.02 -12.81 -19.34
C GLU A 85 -1.58 -12.78 -17.87
N GLN A 86 -0.88 -11.74 -17.45
CA GLN A 86 -0.47 -11.55 -16.05
C GLN A 86 -1.68 -11.45 -15.10
N ALA A 87 -2.67 -10.63 -15.45
CA ALA A 87 -3.87 -10.50 -14.64
C ALA A 87 -4.57 -11.85 -14.43
N LEU A 88 -4.78 -12.62 -15.51
CA LEU A 88 -5.47 -13.92 -15.43
C LEU A 88 -4.73 -14.95 -14.59
N GLN A 89 -3.39 -14.92 -14.55
CA GLN A 89 -2.58 -15.78 -13.69
C GLN A 89 -2.82 -15.49 -12.20
N GLU A 90 -3.06 -14.23 -11.85
CA GLU A 90 -3.23 -13.78 -10.47
C GLU A 90 -4.70 -13.82 -9.99
N PHE A 91 -5.68 -13.91 -10.87
CA PHE A 91 -7.09 -13.86 -10.52
C PHE A 91 -7.51 -14.92 -9.49
N GLU A 92 -6.94 -16.12 -9.57
CA GLU A 92 -7.24 -17.19 -8.61
C GLU A 92 -6.68 -16.89 -7.23
N ALA A 93 -5.42 -16.42 -7.14
CA ALA A 93 -4.78 -16.04 -5.88
C ALA A 93 -5.51 -14.87 -5.19
N PHE A 94 -6.12 -13.98 -6.00
CA PHE A 94 -6.92 -12.86 -5.50
C PHE A 94 -8.39 -13.23 -5.22
N GLY A 95 -8.79 -14.50 -5.41
CA GLY A 95 -10.19 -14.92 -5.26
C GLY A 95 -11.15 -14.20 -6.20
N LEU A 96 -10.67 -13.86 -7.40
CA LEU A 96 -11.43 -13.17 -8.45
C LEU A 96 -11.72 -14.07 -9.65
N LYS A 97 -11.30 -15.34 -9.60
CA LYS A 97 -11.56 -16.34 -10.67
C LYS A 97 -13.06 -16.50 -10.89
N GLY A 98 -13.46 -16.37 -12.15
CA GLY A 98 -14.88 -16.40 -12.56
C GLY A 98 -15.56 -15.03 -12.56
N TYR A 99 -14.89 -13.97 -12.09
CA TYR A 99 -15.38 -12.60 -12.07
C TYR A 99 -14.69 -11.69 -13.11
N GLU A 100 -13.98 -12.26 -14.07
CA GLU A 100 -13.21 -11.52 -15.07
C GLU A 100 -14.10 -10.55 -15.86
N GLN A 101 -15.31 -11.01 -16.19
CA GLN A 101 -16.28 -10.25 -16.98
C GLN A 101 -17.32 -9.50 -16.12
N ALA A 102 -17.31 -9.71 -14.79
CA ALA A 102 -18.20 -9.01 -13.88
C ALA A 102 -17.86 -7.52 -13.79
N TYR A 103 -18.84 -6.70 -13.47
CA TYR A 103 -18.67 -5.27 -13.24
C TYR A 103 -18.51 -4.98 -11.74
N PRO A 104 -17.92 -3.83 -11.34
CA PRO A 104 -17.69 -3.50 -9.94
C PRO A 104 -18.91 -3.60 -9.03
N TYR A 105 -20.10 -3.26 -9.54
CA TYR A 105 -21.35 -3.34 -8.77
C TYR A 105 -21.84 -4.78 -8.51
N GLU A 106 -21.29 -5.79 -9.19
CA GLU A 106 -21.59 -7.21 -8.99
C GLU A 106 -20.68 -7.85 -7.93
N LEU A 107 -19.66 -7.13 -7.46
CA LEU A 107 -18.68 -7.60 -6.50
C LEU A 107 -18.96 -7.12 -5.07
N SER A 108 -18.56 -7.90 -4.08
CA SER A 108 -18.50 -7.45 -2.68
C SER A 108 -17.41 -6.35 -2.52
N GLY A 109 -17.48 -5.57 -1.43
CA GLY A 109 -16.48 -4.55 -1.13
C GLY A 109 -15.06 -5.10 -1.06
N GLY A 110 -14.88 -6.25 -0.39
CA GLY A 110 -13.57 -6.92 -0.32
C GLY A 110 -13.07 -7.42 -1.68
N MET A 111 -13.95 -7.89 -2.57
CA MET A 111 -13.56 -8.27 -3.92
C MET A 111 -13.14 -7.05 -4.75
N ARG A 112 -13.83 -5.93 -4.63
CA ARG A 112 -13.42 -4.68 -5.29
C ARG A 112 -12.06 -4.20 -4.80
N GLN A 113 -11.82 -4.27 -3.48
CA GLN A 113 -10.53 -3.89 -2.90
C GLN A 113 -9.39 -4.77 -3.45
N ARG A 114 -9.60 -6.10 -3.55
CA ARG A 114 -8.63 -7.02 -4.16
C ARG A 114 -8.37 -6.72 -5.63
N ALA A 115 -9.40 -6.38 -6.41
CA ALA A 115 -9.24 -6.00 -7.81
C ALA A 115 -8.48 -4.68 -7.96
N ALA A 116 -8.72 -3.70 -7.09
CA ALA A 116 -7.97 -2.43 -7.05
C ALA A 116 -6.51 -2.66 -6.68
N PHE A 117 -6.25 -3.54 -5.71
CA PHE A 117 -4.90 -3.92 -5.33
C PHE A 117 -4.15 -4.60 -6.49
N LEU A 118 -4.76 -5.59 -7.14
CA LEU A 118 -4.18 -6.26 -8.30
C LEU A 118 -3.91 -5.28 -9.44
N ARG A 119 -4.83 -4.34 -9.71
CA ARG A 119 -4.62 -3.27 -10.70
C ARG A 119 -3.35 -2.46 -10.40
N THR A 120 -3.14 -2.08 -9.14
CA THR A 120 -1.97 -1.29 -8.73
C THR A 120 -0.69 -2.13 -8.79
N ALA A 121 -0.75 -3.37 -8.34
CA ALA A 121 0.40 -4.28 -8.33
C ALA A 121 0.92 -4.62 -9.73
N LEU A 122 0.05 -4.64 -10.74
CA LEU A 122 0.41 -4.89 -12.14
C LEU A 122 0.91 -3.63 -12.89
N CYS A 123 0.99 -2.47 -12.24
CA CYS A 123 1.67 -1.31 -12.81
C CYS A 123 3.19 -1.55 -12.82
N SER A 124 3.89 -1.07 -13.87
CA SER A 124 5.35 -1.18 -13.99
C SER A 124 6.08 -0.04 -13.25
N ALA A 125 5.61 0.33 -12.06
CA ALA A 125 6.22 1.37 -11.25
C ALA A 125 7.24 0.77 -10.28
N ASP A 126 8.30 1.52 -9.96
CA ASP A 126 9.35 1.09 -9.03
C ASP A 126 8.90 1.16 -7.58
N ILE A 127 7.97 2.09 -7.28
CA ILE A 127 7.50 2.40 -5.93
C ILE A 127 5.98 2.23 -5.86
N LEU A 128 5.52 1.39 -4.94
CA LEU A 128 4.10 1.23 -4.62
C LEU A 128 3.73 2.08 -3.40
N LEU A 129 2.77 2.98 -3.58
CA LEU A 129 2.15 3.78 -2.53
C LEU A 129 0.80 3.13 -2.18
N LEU A 130 0.66 2.64 -0.96
CA LEU A 130 -0.50 1.86 -0.52
C LEU A 130 -1.19 2.57 0.65
N ASP A 131 -2.43 3.04 0.44
CA ASP A 131 -3.21 3.74 1.46
C ASP A 131 -4.30 2.82 2.01
N GLU A 132 -4.07 2.26 3.20
CA GLU A 132 -4.96 1.34 3.91
C GLU A 132 -5.48 0.16 3.03
N PRO A 133 -4.61 -0.57 2.32
CA PRO A 133 -5.01 -1.50 1.26
C PRO A 133 -5.83 -2.70 1.76
N PHE A 134 -5.83 -2.98 3.06
CA PHE A 134 -6.48 -4.15 3.65
C PHE A 134 -7.69 -3.80 4.52
N GLY A 135 -8.07 -2.52 4.64
CA GLY A 135 -9.10 -2.06 5.57
C GLY A 135 -10.49 -2.69 5.38
N ALA A 136 -10.86 -3.02 4.14
CA ALA A 136 -12.16 -3.61 3.81
C ALA A 136 -12.16 -5.15 3.77
N LEU A 137 -11.04 -5.82 4.13
CA LEU A 137 -10.92 -7.27 4.05
C LEU A 137 -11.20 -7.95 5.39
N ASP A 138 -11.82 -9.14 5.32
CA ASP A 138 -11.89 -10.06 6.46
C ASP A 138 -10.48 -10.59 6.82
N VAL A 139 -10.35 -11.15 8.02
CA VAL A 139 -9.06 -11.56 8.60
C VAL A 139 -8.32 -12.59 7.72
N ILE A 140 -9.03 -13.58 7.17
CA ILE A 140 -8.39 -14.64 6.37
C ILE A 140 -7.88 -14.05 5.05
N THR A 141 -8.75 -13.36 4.33
CA THR A 141 -8.40 -12.71 3.06
C THR A 141 -7.28 -11.68 3.23
N ARG A 142 -7.31 -10.91 4.34
CA ARG A 142 -6.26 -9.95 4.66
C ARG A 142 -4.90 -10.64 4.80
N ASN A 143 -4.85 -11.75 5.54
CA ASN A 143 -3.62 -12.52 5.71
C ASN A 143 -3.08 -13.03 4.38
N ASP A 144 -3.93 -13.61 3.54
CA ASP A 144 -3.53 -14.13 2.24
C ASP A 144 -2.97 -13.02 1.33
N MET A 145 -3.61 -11.84 1.35
CA MET A 145 -3.15 -10.69 0.56
C MET A 145 -1.84 -10.09 1.08
N GLN A 146 -1.63 -10.08 2.39
CA GLN A 146 -0.36 -9.65 2.99
C GLN A 146 0.77 -10.60 2.61
N ASP A 147 0.54 -11.91 2.66
CA ASP A 147 1.53 -12.92 2.26
C ASP A 147 1.84 -12.83 0.76
N TRP A 148 0.81 -12.61 -0.06
CA TRP A 148 1.00 -12.36 -1.49
C TRP A 148 1.83 -11.09 -1.75
N LEU A 149 1.58 -10.00 -1.00
CA LEU A 149 2.35 -8.75 -1.14
C LEU A 149 3.82 -8.94 -0.79
N LEU A 150 4.13 -9.71 0.26
CA LEU A 150 5.52 -10.06 0.62
C LEU A 150 6.20 -10.88 -0.48
N LYS A 151 5.47 -11.82 -1.09
CA LYS A 151 5.98 -12.61 -2.22
C LYS A 151 6.25 -11.70 -3.43
N LEU A 152 5.28 -10.85 -3.82
CA LEU A 152 5.44 -9.91 -4.92
C LEU A 152 6.67 -9.02 -4.73
N ARG A 153 6.85 -8.49 -3.52
CA ARG A 153 8.02 -7.68 -3.17
C ARG A 153 9.32 -8.43 -3.40
N SER A 154 9.41 -9.68 -2.90
CA SER A 154 10.63 -10.49 -3.01
C SER A 154 10.97 -10.86 -4.46
N GLU A 155 9.95 -11.03 -5.32
CA GLU A 155 10.12 -11.38 -6.73
C GLU A 155 10.52 -10.17 -7.60
N LEU A 156 9.99 -8.99 -7.29
CA LEU A 156 10.15 -7.79 -8.12
C LEU A 156 11.08 -6.73 -7.52
N ASN A 157 11.60 -6.95 -6.32
CA ASN A 157 12.46 -6.01 -5.57
C ASN A 157 11.87 -4.57 -5.55
N ARG A 158 10.55 -4.45 -5.37
CA ARG A 158 9.88 -3.14 -5.38
C ARG A 158 9.97 -2.44 -4.03
N THR A 159 10.16 -1.14 -4.08
CA THR A 159 10.03 -0.26 -2.92
C THR A 159 8.56 -0.05 -2.58
N MET A 160 8.21 -0.11 -1.30
CA MET A 160 6.81 0.01 -0.88
C MET A 160 6.66 0.97 0.29
N LEU A 161 5.72 1.89 0.17
CA LEU A 161 5.30 2.78 1.26
C LEU A 161 3.84 2.48 1.59
N LEU A 162 3.62 1.92 2.77
CA LEU A 162 2.31 1.54 3.29
C LEU A 162 1.84 2.57 4.31
N VAL A 163 0.69 3.13 4.13
CA VAL A 163 -0.05 3.84 5.17
C VAL A 163 -1.07 2.88 5.77
N THR A 164 -1.03 2.70 7.07
CA THR A 164 -2.01 1.91 7.81
C THR A 164 -2.21 2.45 9.22
N HIS A 165 -3.34 2.15 9.82
CA HIS A 165 -3.60 2.34 11.25
C HIS A 165 -3.46 1.03 12.05
N ASP A 166 -3.24 -0.09 11.37
CA ASP A 166 -3.08 -1.42 11.98
C ASP A 166 -1.59 -1.68 12.30
N ILE A 167 -1.31 -1.81 13.60
CA ILE A 167 0.05 -2.06 14.10
C ILE A 167 0.55 -3.43 13.65
N GLU A 168 -0.33 -4.43 13.57
CA GLU A 168 0.06 -5.79 13.17
C GLU A 168 0.44 -5.84 11.69
N GLU A 169 -0.27 -5.12 10.84
CA GLU A 169 0.10 -4.96 9.43
C GLU A 169 1.48 -4.34 9.27
N ALA A 170 1.73 -3.23 9.97
CA ALA A 170 3.03 -2.57 9.93
C ALA A 170 4.16 -3.48 10.43
N LEU A 171 3.97 -4.19 11.54
CA LEU A 171 4.96 -5.13 12.07
C LEU A 171 5.22 -6.31 11.14
N TYR A 172 4.18 -6.85 10.51
CA TYR A 172 4.31 -8.03 9.67
C TYR A 172 4.96 -7.71 8.32
N LEU A 173 4.59 -6.60 7.71
CA LEU A 173 4.99 -6.28 6.33
C LEU A 173 6.28 -5.47 6.26
N ALA A 174 6.46 -4.47 7.13
CA ALA A 174 7.46 -3.44 6.92
C ALA A 174 8.84 -3.82 7.46
N ASP A 175 9.91 -3.42 6.77
CA ASP A 175 11.29 -3.45 7.29
C ASP A 175 11.55 -2.32 8.25
N ARG A 176 10.79 -1.22 8.09
CA ARG A 176 10.88 -0.03 8.92
C ARG A 176 9.51 0.58 9.13
N ILE A 177 9.24 0.99 10.36
CA ILE A 177 8.02 1.70 10.72
C ILE A 177 8.37 3.13 11.08
N LEU A 178 7.69 4.09 10.45
CA LEU A 178 7.74 5.51 10.77
C LEU A 178 6.46 5.87 11.52
N ILE A 179 6.61 6.38 12.74
CA ILE A 179 5.47 6.79 13.57
C ILE A 179 5.32 8.30 13.48
N LEU A 180 4.15 8.73 13.01
CA LEU A 180 3.76 10.14 12.96
C LEU A 180 3.01 10.55 14.22
N SER A 181 3.31 11.75 14.70
CA SER A 181 2.66 12.36 15.86
C SER A 181 2.63 13.88 15.73
N GLY A 182 1.75 14.54 16.49
CA GLY A 182 1.64 15.99 16.55
C GLY A 182 0.72 16.62 15.47
N SER A 183 0.59 17.94 15.56
CA SER A 183 -0.15 18.77 14.59
C SER A 183 0.54 20.15 14.47
N PRO A 184 1.28 20.43 13.36
CA PRO A 184 1.50 19.56 12.19
C PRO A 184 2.25 18.27 12.54
N ALA A 185 1.94 17.19 11.82
CA ALA A 185 2.54 15.90 12.09
C ALA A 185 4.02 15.85 11.72
N SER A 186 4.81 15.22 12.57
CA SER A 186 6.22 14.91 12.33
C SER A 186 6.53 13.45 12.68
N ILE A 187 7.64 12.92 12.18
CA ILE A 187 8.09 11.59 12.57
C ILE A 187 8.65 11.68 14.00
N CYS A 188 7.97 11.07 14.96
CA CYS A 188 8.39 11.03 16.35
C CYS A 188 9.26 9.82 16.67
N ARG A 189 9.14 8.74 15.91
CA ARG A 189 9.90 7.51 16.13
C ARG A 189 10.07 6.73 14.82
N GLU A 190 11.25 6.11 14.67
CA GLU A 190 11.55 5.11 13.65
C GLU A 190 11.87 3.78 14.34
N ILE A 191 11.33 2.67 13.80
CA ILE A 191 11.57 1.32 14.31
C ILE A 191 12.06 0.47 13.15
N SER A 192 13.30 -0.02 13.24
CA SER A 192 13.86 -0.96 12.25
C SER A 192 13.44 -2.39 12.60
N LEU A 193 12.97 -3.11 11.61
CA LEU A 193 12.58 -4.53 11.70
C LEU A 193 13.39 -5.42 10.76
N LYS A 194 14.47 -4.90 10.15
CA LYS A 194 15.30 -5.63 9.17
C LYS A 194 15.96 -6.88 9.75
N ASP A 195 16.27 -6.89 11.04
CA ASP A 195 16.95 -8.01 11.71
C ASP A 195 16.00 -9.14 12.16
N TYR A 196 14.70 -8.96 11.99
CA TYR A 196 13.71 -9.95 12.42
C TYR A 196 13.28 -10.86 11.28
N LYS A 197 13.34 -12.18 11.51
CA LYS A 197 12.70 -13.16 10.64
C LYS A 197 11.22 -13.20 10.94
N LYS A 198 10.45 -12.41 10.22
CA LYS A 198 9.01 -12.26 10.45
C LYS A 198 8.24 -13.50 10.02
N SER A 199 7.31 -13.90 10.88
CA SER A 199 6.29 -14.92 10.61
C SER A 199 5.02 -14.56 11.36
N ARG A 200 3.91 -15.23 11.10
CA ARG A 200 2.67 -15.05 11.88
C ARG A 200 2.88 -15.40 13.35
N GLU A 201 3.68 -16.44 13.64
CA GLU A 201 4.04 -16.84 15.01
C GLU A 201 4.87 -15.75 15.69
N TRP A 202 5.92 -15.24 15.01
CA TRP A 202 6.71 -14.12 15.53
C TRP A 202 5.83 -12.92 15.89
N LEU A 203 4.83 -12.59 15.07
CA LEU A 203 3.92 -11.46 15.30
C LEU A 203 3.11 -11.62 16.59
N TYR A 204 2.73 -12.84 16.99
CA TYR A 204 2.02 -13.09 18.25
C TYR A 204 2.88 -12.76 19.48
N ASP A 205 4.18 -12.95 19.40
CA ASP A 205 5.13 -12.72 20.50
C ASP A 205 5.50 -11.23 20.66
N GLN A 206 5.06 -10.35 19.74
CA GLN A 206 5.43 -8.93 19.74
C GLN A 206 4.54 -8.06 20.68
N GLY A 207 4.00 -8.60 21.74
CA GLY A 207 3.14 -7.86 22.67
C GLY A 207 3.80 -6.60 23.26
N GLY A 208 5.10 -6.65 23.54
CA GLY A 208 5.87 -5.51 24.05
C GLY A 208 5.98 -4.38 23.03
N LEU A 209 6.36 -4.72 21.78
CA LEU A 209 6.53 -3.76 20.70
C LEU A 209 5.18 -3.16 20.27
N LYS A 210 4.13 -3.96 20.20
CA LYS A 210 2.75 -3.48 19.94
C LYS A 210 2.32 -2.45 20.98
N LYS A 211 2.61 -2.71 22.26
CA LYS A 211 2.29 -1.80 23.37
C LYS A 211 3.07 -0.49 23.27
N GLU A 212 4.36 -0.55 22.95
CA GLU A 212 5.20 0.63 22.73
C GLU A 212 4.62 1.52 21.62
N ILE A 213 4.36 0.93 20.45
CA ILE A 213 3.78 1.65 19.31
C ILE A 213 2.43 2.26 19.67
N TYR A 214 1.56 1.49 20.33
CA TYR A 214 0.25 1.99 20.76
C TYR A 214 0.36 3.20 21.71
N GLN A 215 1.32 3.18 22.63
CA GLN A 215 1.56 4.31 23.55
C GLN A 215 1.99 5.57 22.80
N LEU A 216 2.93 5.45 21.85
CA LEU A 216 3.38 6.57 21.01
C LEU A 216 2.23 7.18 20.19
N LEU A 217 1.38 6.34 19.62
CA LEU A 217 0.20 6.79 18.89
C LEU A 217 -0.81 7.53 19.78
N LYS A 218 -0.98 7.06 21.02
CA LYS A 218 -1.89 7.67 21.99
C LYS A 218 -1.39 9.02 22.48
N GLU A 219 -0.10 9.16 22.76
CA GLU A 219 0.52 10.43 23.19
C GLU A 219 0.36 11.49 22.09
N GLY A 220 0.56 11.12 20.83
CA GLY A 220 0.36 12.03 19.69
C GLY A 220 -1.08 12.48 19.43
N THR A 221 -2.07 11.90 20.12
CA THR A 221 -3.47 12.35 20.04
C THR A 221 -3.85 13.36 21.11
N HIS A 222 -3.04 13.53 22.15
CA HIS A 222 -3.34 14.44 23.25
C HIS A 222 -2.77 15.85 23.09
N ASP A 223 -1.91 16.07 22.10
CA ASP A 223 -1.35 17.40 21.76
C ASP A 223 -2.21 18.22 20.78
N ARG A 224 -3.51 17.97 20.76
CA ARG A 224 -4.50 18.71 19.96
C ARG A 224 -5.25 19.74 20.78
#